data_a52f4f11909b8ab91a78f8bba924e0ea
#
_entry.id   a52f4f11909b8ab91a78f8bba924e0ea
#
_cell.length_a   1.000
_cell.length_b   1.000
_cell.length_c   1.000
_cell.angle_alpha   90.00
_cell.angle_beta   90.00
_cell.angle_gamma   90.00
#
_symmetry.space_group_name_H-M   'P 1'
#
loop_
_entity.id
_entity.type
_entity.pdbx_description
1 polymer ?
#
loop_
_entity_poly.entity_id
_entity_poly.type
_entity_poly.pdbx_seq_one_letter_code
_entity_poly.pdbx_strand_id
1 'polypeptide(L)'
;LGAVDLRLAAGEFVSLLGPSGCGKSTALRIIAGLTAPTRGRVAWPQAAPKQGGIGFVFQEPTLLPWSNVFDNIFLPLRLAGETRAGARPRVEEAIELVGLGGFAAAYPRELSGGMRMRVSIARALVTRPRLLLLDEPFAALDEITRFKLNDDLLALHERQGWTVIFVTHSTFESVFLSSRVAVMTPRPGHIAAELAIALPYPRRPALRTEATYVEHCRQVSDLLARAMAEGAAA
;
A
#
# COMPACT_ATOMS: atom_id res chain seq x y z
N LEU A 1 3.30 -14.55 13.04
CA LEU A 1 3.61 -14.77 11.64
C LEU A 1 4.40 -16.09 11.53
N GLY A 2 3.96 -16.97 10.64
CA GLY A 2 4.67 -18.22 10.30
C GLY A 2 5.80 -17.98 9.27
N ALA A 3 6.21 -19.03 8.57
CA ALA A 3 7.16 -18.91 7.48
C ALA A 3 6.49 -18.24 6.28
N VAL A 4 7.07 -17.13 5.80
CA VAL A 4 6.62 -16.41 4.62
C VAL A 4 7.76 -16.35 3.62
N ASP A 5 7.59 -16.96 2.45
CA ASP A 5 8.48 -16.80 1.30
C ASP A 5 7.73 -15.97 0.26
N LEU A 6 8.14 -14.73 0.05
CA LEU A 6 7.54 -13.80 -0.88
C LEU A 6 8.63 -13.14 -1.71
N ARG A 7 8.52 -13.26 -3.02
CA ARG A 7 9.45 -12.61 -3.97
C ARG A 7 8.69 -11.55 -4.74
N LEU A 8 9.30 -10.39 -4.92
CA LEU A 8 8.74 -9.31 -5.72
C LEU A 8 9.67 -8.94 -6.86
N ALA A 9 9.09 -8.75 -8.04
CA ALA A 9 9.78 -8.14 -9.16
C ALA A 9 9.75 -6.61 -9.03
N ALA A 10 10.73 -5.94 -9.65
CA ALA A 10 10.72 -4.48 -9.71
C ALA A 10 9.48 -4.00 -10.52
N GLY A 11 8.80 -2.99 -10.00
CA GLY A 11 7.57 -2.45 -10.60
C GLY A 11 6.32 -3.31 -10.38
N GLU A 12 6.41 -4.43 -9.66
CA GLU A 12 5.27 -5.30 -9.38
C GLU A 12 4.35 -4.69 -8.31
N PHE A 13 3.04 -4.84 -8.51
CA PHE A 13 2.03 -4.53 -7.50
C PHE A 13 1.48 -5.85 -6.94
N VAL A 14 1.81 -6.17 -5.68
CA VAL A 14 1.38 -7.39 -5.00
C VAL A 14 0.46 -7.05 -3.85
N SER A 15 -0.70 -7.70 -3.77
CA SER A 15 -1.55 -7.65 -2.59
C SER A 15 -1.31 -8.84 -1.66
N LEU A 16 -1.22 -8.56 -0.35
CA LEU A 16 -1.32 -9.55 0.71
C LEU A 16 -2.76 -9.55 1.23
N LEU A 17 -3.50 -10.62 0.95
CA LEU A 17 -4.89 -10.80 1.36
C LEU A 17 -4.98 -11.86 2.45
N GLY A 18 -5.79 -11.64 3.47
CA GLY A 18 -6.00 -12.62 4.54
C GLY A 18 -6.78 -12.05 5.72
N PRO A 19 -7.19 -12.90 6.67
CA PRO A 19 -7.98 -12.49 7.82
C PRO A 19 -7.22 -11.52 8.73
N SER A 20 -7.98 -10.81 9.57
CA SER A 20 -7.39 -9.92 10.57
C SER A 20 -6.51 -10.71 11.55
N GLY A 21 -5.37 -10.13 11.91
CA GLY A 21 -4.45 -10.75 12.88
C GLY A 21 -3.58 -11.89 12.35
N CYS A 22 -3.63 -12.26 11.06
CA CYS A 22 -2.77 -13.31 10.48
C CYS A 22 -1.29 -12.91 10.35
N GLY A 23 -0.96 -11.61 10.49
CA GLY A 23 0.43 -11.12 10.47
C GLY A 23 0.82 -10.27 9.27
N LYS A 24 -0.12 -9.81 8.42
CA LYS A 24 0.15 -8.94 7.26
C LYS A 24 0.94 -7.69 7.63
N SER A 25 0.45 -6.93 8.59
CA SER A 25 1.14 -5.73 9.10
C SER A 25 2.50 -6.04 9.72
N THR A 26 2.66 -7.21 10.34
CA THR A 26 3.95 -7.68 10.87
C THR A 26 4.92 -7.94 9.73
N ALA A 27 4.48 -8.57 8.64
CA ALA A 27 5.29 -8.79 7.45
C ALA A 27 5.77 -7.45 6.85
N LEU A 28 4.87 -6.47 6.70
CA LEU A 28 5.24 -5.13 6.23
C LEU A 28 6.27 -4.45 7.13
N ARG A 29 6.10 -4.53 8.46
CA ARG A 29 7.07 -3.95 9.42
C ARG A 29 8.44 -4.62 9.34
N ILE A 30 8.49 -5.94 9.11
CA ILE A 30 9.75 -6.67 8.90
C ILE A 30 10.41 -6.22 7.60
N ILE A 31 9.66 -6.10 6.50
CA ILE A 31 10.18 -5.63 5.21
C ILE A 31 10.69 -4.19 5.32
N ALA A 32 10.00 -3.34 6.07
CA ALA A 32 10.41 -1.96 6.33
C ALA A 32 11.63 -1.82 7.26
N GLY A 33 12.09 -2.93 7.86
CA GLY A 33 13.17 -2.90 8.86
C GLY A 33 12.76 -2.34 10.22
N LEU A 34 11.46 -2.17 10.47
CA LEU A 34 10.91 -1.67 11.75
C LEU A 34 10.87 -2.76 12.83
N THR A 35 10.94 -4.03 12.43
CA THR A 35 10.94 -5.19 13.32
C THR A 35 11.87 -6.25 12.74
N ALA A 36 12.75 -6.82 13.57
CA ALA A 36 13.61 -7.90 13.15
C ALA A 36 12.80 -9.21 13.04
N PRO A 37 13.01 -10.04 12.00
CA PRO A 37 12.41 -11.37 11.94
C PRO A 37 13.08 -12.30 12.99
N THR A 38 12.30 -13.17 13.62
CA THR A 38 12.84 -14.18 14.56
C THR A 38 13.70 -15.21 13.83
N ARG A 39 13.33 -15.57 12.60
CA ARG A 39 14.05 -16.45 11.69
C ARG A 39 13.91 -15.96 10.26
N GLY A 40 14.84 -16.34 9.39
CA GLY A 40 14.84 -15.89 7.99
C GLY A 40 15.47 -14.51 7.80
N ARG A 41 15.26 -13.94 6.64
CA ARG A 41 15.83 -12.63 6.27
C ARG A 41 15.00 -11.94 5.18
N VAL A 42 15.08 -10.62 5.12
CA VAL A 42 14.70 -9.85 3.94
C VAL A 42 15.94 -9.71 3.05
N ALA A 43 15.85 -10.19 1.82
CA ALA A 43 16.92 -10.09 0.84
C ALA A 43 16.59 -9.03 -0.21
N TRP A 44 17.57 -8.23 -0.58
CA TRP A 44 17.48 -7.23 -1.62
C TRP A 44 18.41 -7.60 -2.77
N PRO A 45 17.97 -7.48 -4.06
CA PRO A 45 18.83 -7.81 -5.22
C PRO A 45 20.10 -6.95 -5.30
N GLN A 46 20.02 -5.76 -4.77
CA GLN A 46 21.12 -4.80 -4.56
C GLN A 46 21.21 -4.48 -3.07
N ALA A 47 22.06 -3.53 -2.69
CA ALA A 47 22.09 -3.07 -1.30
C ALA A 47 20.69 -2.69 -0.78
N ALA A 48 20.42 -3.00 0.48
CA ALA A 48 19.17 -2.61 1.14
C ALA A 48 18.87 -1.12 0.89
N PRO A 49 17.60 -0.74 0.69
CA PRO A 49 17.25 0.65 0.45
C PRO A 49 17.80 1.55 1.55
N LYS A 50 18.45 2.64 1.16
CA LYS A 50 18.87 3.67 2.10
C LYS A 50 17.64 4.35 2.73
N GLN A 51 17.86 5.18 3.74
CA GLN A 51 16.81 6.01 4.34
C GLN A 51 15.99 6.73 3.26
N GLY A 52 14.66 6.61 3.32
CA GLY A 52 13.73 7.13 2.30
C GLY A 52 13.52 6.21 1.09
N GLY A 53 14.24 5.09 0.96
CA GLY A 53 14.05 4.14 -0.15
C GLY A 53 12.84 3.21 -0.01
N ILE A 54 12.19 3.21 1.15
CA ILE A 54 10.91 2.53 1.43
C ILE A 54 9.91 3.59 1.90
N GLY A 55 8.78 3.70 1.21
CA GLY A 55 7.63 4.46 1.67
C GLY A 55 6.68 3.56 2.45
N PHE A 56 6.17 4.03 3.60
CA PHE A 56 5.22 3.29 4.41
C PHE A 56 3.96 4.14 4.66
N VAL A 57 2.81 3.58 4.31
CA VAL A 57 1.48 4.15 4.58
C VAL A 57 0.76 3.23 5.57
N PHE A 58 0.42 3.77 6.72
CA PHE A 58 -0.30 3.04 7.77
C PHE A 58 -1.81 3.08 7.54
N GLN A 59 -2.55 2.19 8.20
CA GLN A 59 -4.01 2.14 8.19
C GLN A 59 -4.64 3.48 8.63
N GLU A 60 -4.06 4.11 9.65
CA GLU A 60 -4.37 5.49 10.00
C GLU A 60 -3.38 6.45 9.33
N PRO A 61 -3.81 7.61 8.84
CA PRO A 61 -2.94 8.56 8.15
C PRO A 61 -1.76 9.07 8.99
N THR A 62 -1.84 8.97 10.33
CA THR A 62 -0.78 9.36 11.29
C THR A 62 -0.17 10.73 10.98
N LEU A 63 -1.01 11.71 10.62
CA LEU A 63 -0.57 13.08 10.36
C LEU A 63 -0.29 13.81 11.68
N LEU A 64 0.72 14.69 11.65
CA LEU A 64 0.99 15.61 12.74
C LEU A 64 -0.15 16.65 12.81
N PRO A 65 -1.00 16.66 13.86
CA PRO A 65 -2.21 17.48 13.89
C PRO A 65 -1.92 18.99 13.98
N TRP A 66 -0.71 19.36 14.44
CA TRP A 66 -0.23 20.74 14.54
C TRP A 66 0.51 21.24 13.31
N SER A 67 0.69 20.39 12.29
CA SER A 67 1.36 20.70 11.03
C SER A 67 0.35 20.73 9.89
N ASN A 68 0.50 21.67 8.96
CA ASN A 68 -0.32 21.69 7.74
C ASN A 68 0.06 20.57 6.76
N VAL A 69 -0.64 20.47 5.63
CA VAL A 69 -0.39 19.47 4.57
C VAL A 69 1.05 19.53 4.07
N PHE A 70 1.55 20.74 3.74
CA PHE A 70 2.91 20.90 3.27
C PHE A 70 3.93 20.36 4.27
N ASP A 71 3.83 20.73 5.52
CA ASP A 71 4.79 20.33 6.57
C ASP A 71 4.68 18.86 6.95
N ASN A 72 3.49 18.25 6.85
CA ASN A 72 3.34 16.81 6.99
C ASN A 72 4.06 16.05 5.87
N ILE A 73 3.95 16.49 4.61
CA ILE A 73 4.61 15.87 3.47
C ILE A 73 6.12 16.16 3.49
N PHE A 74 6.53 17.35 3.91
CA PHE A 74 7.94 17.73 4.06
C PHE A 74 8.69 16.94 5.15
N LEU A 75 7.98 16.39 6.11
CA LEU A 75 8.58 15.76 7.31
C LEU A 75 9.72 14.77 7.00
N PRO A 76 9.58 13.77 6.10
CA PRO A 76 10.68 12.83 5.84
C PRO A 76 11.91 13.50 5.22
N LEU A 77 11.74 14.52 4.40
CA LEU A 77 12.85 15.28 3.81
C LEU A 77 13.57 16.14 4.86
N ARG A 78 12.80 16.72 5.78
CA ARG A 78 13.35 17.43 6.93
C ARG A 78 14.20 16.52 7.81
N LEU A 79 13.72 15.29 8.08
CA LEU A 79 14.48 14.29 8.83
C LEU A 79 15.74 13.81 8.10
N ALA A 80 15.75 13.88 6.77
CA ALA A 80 16.93 13.63 5.93
C ALA A 80 17.89 14.85 5.86
N GLY A 81 17.60 15.95 6.57
CA GLY A 81 18.46 17.14 6.63
C GLY A 81 18.20 18.17 5.52
N GLU A 82 17.13 18.03 4.73
CA GLU A 82 16.84 18.98 3.67
C GLU A 82 16.21 20.28 4.23
N THR A 83 16.55 21.39 3.61
CA THR A 83 15.92 22.66 3.93
C THR A 83 14.53 22.76 3.32
N ARG A 84 13.62 23.49 3.98
CA ARG A 84 12.27 23.73 3.49
C ARG A 84 12.25 24.35 2.09
N ALA A 85 13.16 25.29 1.82
CA ALA A 85 13.27 25.94 0.52
C ALA A 85 13.73 24.96 -0.58
N GLY A 86 14.73 24.13 -0.29
CA GLY A 86 15.23 23.12 -1.23
C GLY A 86 14.24 22.01 -1.53
N ALA A 87 13.45 21.60 -0.52
CA ALA A 87 12.45 20.54 -0.64
C ALA A 87 11.13 21.02 -1.28
N ARG A 88 10.86 22.33 -1.31
CA ARG A 88 9.57 22.92 -1.76
C ARG A 88 9.10 22.35 -3.10
N PRO A 89 9.88 22.30 -4.19
CA PRO A 89 9.38 21.82 -5.47
C PRO A 89 8.90 20.37 -5.41
N ARG A 90 9.61 19.50 -4.67
CA ARG A 90 9.21 18.09 -4.52
C ARG A 90 7.96 17.92 -3.65
N VAL A 91 7.81 18.74 -2.62
CA VAL A 91 6.61 18.70 -1.77
C VAL A 91 5.40 19.18 -2.55
N GLU A 92 5.52 20.26 -3.33
CA GLU A 92 4.46 20.77 -4.20
C GLU A 92 4.11 19.75 -5.29
N GLU A 93 5.10 19.11 -5.94
CA GLU A 93 4.89 18.00 -6.86
C GLU A 93 4.10 16.85 -6.20
N ALA A 94 4.44 16.47 -4.97
CA ALA A 94 3.76 15.40 -4.25
C ALA A 94 2.31 15.78 -3.87
N ILE A 95 2.04 17.04 -3.54
CA ILE A 95 0.70 17.57 -3.28
C ILE A 95 -0.17 17.50 -4.55
N GLU A 96 0.36 17.95 -5.67
CA GLU A 96 -0.33 17.91 -6.97
C GLU A 96 -0.58 16.45 -7.40
N LEU A 97 0.40 15.57 -7.22
CA LEU A 97 0.33 14.16 -7.58
C LEU A 97 -0.86 13.44 -6.93
N VAL A 98 -1.22 13.80 -5.70
CA VAL A 98 -2.37 13.23 -4.97
C VAL A 98 -3.64 14.07 -5.09
N GLY A 99 -3.65 15.10 -5.93
CA GLY A 99 -4.83 15.94 -6.20
C GLY A 99 -5.23 16.82 -5.01
N LEU A 100 -4.24 17.33 -4.26
CA LEU A 100 -4.45 18.23 -3.12
C LEU A 100 -3.91 19.66 -3.39
N GLY A 101 -3.74 20.05 -4.66
CA GLY A 101 -3.44 21.43 -5.04
C GLY A 101 -4.43 22.39 -4.36
N GLY A 102 -4.00 23.48 -3.82
CA GLY A 102 -4.81 24.42 -3.05
C GLY A 102 -5.03 24.08 -1.57
N PHE A 103 -4.63 22.88 -1.09
CA PHE A 103 -4.76 22.48 0.32
C PHE A 103 -3.43 22.47 1.07
N ALA A 104 -2.35 22.98 0.49
CA ALA A 104 -1.00 22.95 1.09
C ALA A 104 -0.94 23.57 2.51
N ALA A 105 -1.72 24.62 2.77
CA ALA A 105 -1.78 25.31 4.05
C ALA A 105 -2.82 24.73 5.03
N ALA A 106 -3.70 23.83 4.59
CA ALA A 106 -4.74 23.24 5.43
C ALA A 106 -4.18 22.31 6.49
N TYR A 107 -4.81 22.27 7.66
CA TYR A 107 -4.46 21.36 8.76
C TYR A 107 -5.27 20.07 8.69
N PRO A 108 -4.80 18.96 9.30
CA PRO A 108 -5.50 17.68 9.26
C PRO A 108 -6.98 17.73 9.69
N ARG A 109 -7.33 18.60 10.63
CA ARG A 109 -8.72 18.80 11.10
C ARG A 109 -9.65 19.40 10.03
N GLU A 110 -9.09 20.06 9.01
CA GLU A 110 -9.83 20.71 7.93
C GLU A 110 -10.01 19.77 6.71
N LEU A 111 -9.48 18.54 6.79
CA LEU A 111 -9.48 17.57 5.71
C LEU A 111 -10.47 16.43 5.97
N SER A 112 -11.08 15.92 4.89
CA SER A 112 -11.84 14.67 4.94
C SER A 112 -10.91 13.46 5.23
N GLY A 113 -11.47 12.30 5.60
CA GLY A 113 -10.71 11.07 5.81
C GLY A 113 -9.87 10.67 4.59
N GLY A 114 -10.47 10.72 3.41
CA GLY A 114 -9.77 10.44 2.14
C GLY A 114 -8.67 11.45 1.84
N MET A 115 -8.88 12.74 2.10
CA MET A 115 -7.84 13.76 1.94
C MET A 115 -6.67 13.53 2.90
N ARG A 116 -6.93 13.18 4.17
CA ARG A 116 -5.87 12.82 5.11
C ARG A 116 -5.06 11.61 4.63
N MET A 117 -5.72 10.60 4.07
CA MET A 117 -5.02 9.44 3.51
C MET A 117 -4.17 9.83 2.30
N ARG A 118 -4.64 10.70 1.41
CA ARG A 118 -3.85 11.26 0.30
C ARG A 118 -2.59 12.00 0.79
N VAL A 119 -2.69 12.77 1.86
CA VAL A 119 -1.50 13.40 2.49
C VAL A 119 -0.51 12.35 2.99
N SER A 120 -1.00 11.27 3.62
CA SER A 120 -0.14 10.17 4.08
C SER A 120 0.57 9.47 2.91
N ILE A 121 -0.13 9.24 1.80
CA ILE A 121 0.45 8.69 0.58
C ILE A 121 1.50 9.65 -0.01
N ALA A 122 1.18 10.94 -0.16
CA ALA A 122 2.12 11.95 -0.64
C ALA A 122 3.38 12.04 0.23
N ARG A 123 3.22 11.97 1.56
CA ARG A 123 4.33 11.92 2.52
C ARG A 123 5.24 10.70 2.30
N ALA A 124 4.66 9.53 1.99
CA ALA A 124 5.44 8.34 1.67
C ALA A 124 6.15 8.46 0.32
N LEU A 125 5.56 9.14 -0.66
CA LEU A 125 6.06 9.27 -2.03
C LEU A 125 7.10 10.38 -2.22
N VAL A 126 7.11 11.41 -1.38
CA VAL A 126 8.01 12.58 -1.52
C VAL A 126 9.49 12.23 -1.50
N THR A 127 9.86 11.10 -0.89
CA THR A 127 11.22 10.56 -0.86
C THR A 127 11.58 9.79 -2.14
N ARG A 128 10.62 9.60 -3.08
CA ARG A 128 10.75 8.79 -4.29
C ARG A 128 11.21 7.36 -3.98
N PRO A 129 10.45 6.61 -3.16
CA PRO A 129 10.84 5.29 -2.70
C PRO A 129 10.86 4.28 -3.85
N ARG A 130 11.70 3.24 -3.74
CA ARG A 130 11.69 2.09 -4.66
C ARG A 130 10.59 1.08 -4.33
N LEU A 131 10.22 1.00 -3.05
CA LEU A 131 9.19 0.12 -2.52
C LEU A 131 8.19 0.94 -1.72
N LEU A 132 6.91 0.77 -2.02
CA LEU A 132 5.81 1.36 -1.27
C LEU A 132 5.05 0.26 -0.53
N LEU A 133 4.95 0.40 0.76
CA LEU A 133 4.23 -0.50 1.66
C LEU A 133 2.96 0.19 2.14
N LEU A 134 1.80 -0.43 1.90
CA LEU A 134 0.50 0.12 2.28
C LEU A 134 -0.24 -0.91 3.18
N ASP A 135 -0.49 -0.53 4.41
CA ASP A 135 -1.12 -1.39 5.42
C ASP A 135 -2.59 -1.00 5.61
N GLU A 136 -3.49 -1.66 4.90
CA GLU A 136 -4.95 -1.42 4.89
C GLU A 136 -5.35 0.06 4.75
N PRO A 137 -4.78 0.83 3.81
CA PRO A 137 -4.87 2.30 3.82
C PRO A 137 -6.30 2.82 3.62
N PHE A 138 -7.19 2.01 3.07
CA PHE A 138 -8.55 2.43 2.72
C PHE A 138 -9.63 1.77 3.59
N ALA A 139 -9.26 0.99 4.61
CA ALA A 139 -10.19 0.21 5.42
C ALA A 139 -11.24 1.06 6.17
N ALA A 140 -10.85 2.26 6.61
CA ALA A 140 -11.71 3.17 7.39
C ALA A 140 -12.54 4.14 6.53
N LEU A 141 -12.53 3.98 5.19
CA LEU A 141 -13.20 4.90 4.26
C LEU A 141 -14.51 4.30 3.74
N ASP A 142 -15.46 5.19 3.40
CA ASP A 142 -16.66 4.81 2.69
C ASP A 142 -16.34 4.25 1.29
N GLU A 143 -17.27 3.49 0.72
CA GLU A 143 -17.05 2.73 -0.52
C GLU A 143 -16.72 3.63 -1.72
N ILE A 144 -17.41 4.77 -1.87
CA ILE A 144 -17.20 5.70 -2.98
C ILE A 144 -15.79 6.31 -2.91
N THR A 145 -15.41 6.79 -1.74
CA THR A 145 -14.07 7.35 -1.49
C THR A 145 -13.00 6.30 -1.71
N ARG A 146 -13.23 5.06 -1.28
CA ARG A 146 -12.32 3.93 -1.45
C ARG A 146 -12.10 3.60 -2.92
N PHE A 147 -13.16 3.50 -3.73
CA PHE A 147 -13.03 3.25 -5.16
C PHE A 147 -12.22 4.35 -5.85
N LYS A 148 -12.50 5.61 -5.53
CA LYS A 148 -11.75 6.74 -6.09
C LYS A 148 -10.26 6.69 -5.71
N LEU A 149 -9.93 6.35 -4.47
CA LEU A 149 -8.53 6.24 -4.03
C LEU A 149 -7.82 5.03 -4.63
N ASN A 150 -8.53 3.92 -4.87
CA ASN A 150 -7.99 2.78 -5.61
C ASN A 150 -7.65 3.18 -7.07
N ASP A 151 -8.55 3.90 -7.73
CA ASP A 151 -8.33 4.40 -9.11
C ASP A 151 -7.12 5.34 -9.15
N ASP A 152 -7.06 6.30 -8.22
CA ASP A 152 -5.96 7.27 -8.13
C ASP A 152 -4.61 6.57 -7.84
N LEU A 153 -4.57 5.64 -6.87
CA LEU A 153 -3.36 4.89 -6.52
C LEU A 153 -2.85 4.07 -7.70
N LEU A 154 -3.75 3.41 -8.42
CA LEU A 154 -3.39 2.61 -9.59
C LEU A 154 -2.86 3.49 -10.72
N ALA A 155 -3.51 4.61 -11.02
CA ALA A 155 -3.03 5.56 -12.02
C ALA A 155 -1.66 6.16 -11.66
N LEU A 156 -1.37 6.35 -10.38
CA LEU A 156 -0.06 6.76 -9.89
C LEU A 156 0.98 5.66 -10.08
N HIS A 157 0.65 4.41 -9.74
CA HIS A 157 1.53 3.26 -9.94
C HIS A 157 1.89 3.07 -11.42
N GLU A 158 0.90 3.14 -12.32
CA GLU A 158 1.12 3.00 -13.78
C GLU A 158 2.08 4.06 -14.33
N ARG A 159 2.01 5.29 -13.80
CA ARG A 159 2.90 6.39 -14.24
C ARG A 159 4.30 6.31 -13.67
N GLN A 160 4.45 5.82 -12.46
CA GLN A 160 5.70 5.88 -11.70
C GLN A 160 6.45 4.55 -11.65
N GLY A 161 5.78 3.42 -11.85
CA GLY A 161 6.39 2.09 -11.88
C GLY A 161 6.97 1.63 -10.54
N TRP A 162 6.44 2.09 -9.40
CA TRP A 162 6.90 1.64 -8.07
C TRP A 162 6.65 0.14 -7.86
N THR A 163 7.51 -0.51 -7.08
CA THR A 163 7.17 -1.80 -6.48
C THR A 163 6.25 -1.55 -5.29
N VAL A 164 5.13 -2.28 -5.21
CA VAL A 164 4.11 -2.05 -4.18
C VAL A 164 3.76 -3.34 -3.47
N ILE A 165 3.70 -3.31 -2.14
CA ILE A 165 3.00 -4.33 -1.33
C ILE A 165 1.80 -3.65 -0.69
N PHE A 166 0.63 -4.14 -1.00
CA PHE A 166 -0.65 -3.63 -0.54
C PHE A 166 -1.34 -4.65 0.36
N VAL A 167 -1.54 -4.33 1.60
CA VAL A 167 -2.29 -5.17 2.53
C VAL A 167 -3.75 -4.75 2.51
N THR A 168 -4.63 -5.72 2.33
CA THR A 168 -6.08 -5.53 2.40
C THR A 168 -6.77 -6.80 2.89
N HIS A 169 -8.01 -6.67 3.33
CA HIS A 169 -8.94 -7.77 3.56
C HIS A 169 -10.03 -7.84 2.47
N SER A 170 -9.97 -6.95 1.47
CA SER A 170 -10.93 -6.88 0.37
C SER A 170 -10.42 -7.62 -0.86
N THR A 171 -11.10 -8.67 -1.27
CA THR A 171 -10.86 -9.39 -2.52
C THR A 171 -10.95 -8.45 -3.72
N PHE A 172 -11.94 -7.58 -3.75
CA PHE A 172 -12.15 -6.64 -4.87
C PHE A 172 -10.98 -5.65 -5.02
N GLU A 173 -10.48 -5.09 -3.92
CA GLU A 173 -9.30 -4.21 -3.99
C GLU A 173 -8.07 -4.96 -4.46
N SER A 174 -7.82 -6.15 -3.92
CA SER A 174 -6.65 -6.96 -4.27
C SER A 174 -6.62 -7.30 -5.75
N VAL A 175 -7.75 -7.67 -6.35
CA VAL A 175 -7.85 -7.98 -7.77
C VAL A 175 -7.74 -6.71 -8.63
N PHE A 176 -8.38 -5.61 -8.21
CA PHE A 176 -8.36 -4.38 -9.00
C PHE A 176 -6.97 -3.73 -9.08
N LEU A 177 -6.21 -3.76 -7.99
CA LEU A 177 -4.93 -3.07 -7.90
C LEU A 177 -3.73 -3.91 -8.38
N SER A 178 -3.76 -5.22 -8.14
CA SER A 178 -2.54 -6.02 -8.17
C SER A 178 -2.35 -6.82 -9.44
N SER A 179 -1.10 -7.02 -9.83
CA SER A 179 -0.71 -8.04 -10.82
C SER A 179 -0.68 -9.44 -10.21
N ARG A 180 -0.57 -9.54 -8.88
CA ARG A 180 -0.57 -10.81 -8.13
C ARG A 180 -1.16 -10.62 -6.75
N VAL A 181 -1.96 -11.60 -6.30
CA VAL A 181 -2.51 -11.67 -4.95
C VAL A 181 -1.90 -12.86 -4.23
N ALA A 182 -1.29 -12.61 -3.07
CA ALA A 182 -0.81 -13.63 -2.15
C ALA A 182 -1.82 -13.76 -1.00
N VAL A 183 -2.41 -14.95 -0.86
CA VAL A 183 -3.44 -15.25 0.14
C VAL A 183 -2.76 -15.88 1.36
N MET A 184 -3.05 -15.33 2.55
CA MET A 184 -2.49 -15.76 3.82
C MET A 184 -3.52 -16.55 4.66
N THR A 185 -3.03 -17.59 5.34
CA THR A 185 -3.81 -18.35 6.33
C THR A 185 -4.05 -17.53 7.61
N PRO A 186 -5.01 -17.92 8.47
CA PRO A 186 -5.09 -17.49 9.88
C PRO A 186 -3.78 -17.78 10.64
N ARG A 187 -3.74 -17.43 11.93
CA ARG A 187 -2.55 -17.68 12.78
C ARG A 187 -2.25 -19.17 12.94
N PRO A 188 -0.96 -19.54 12.80
CA PRO A 188 0.20 -18.74 12.37
C PRO A 188 0.17 -18.47 10.88
N GLY A 189 0.05 -17.17 10.47
CA GLY A 189 -0.13 -16.81 9.07
C GLY A 189 1.09 -17.15 8.21
N HIS A 190 0.86 -17.85 7.11
CA HIS A 190 1.80 -18.11 6.02
C HIS A 190 1.09 -17.90 4.69
N ILE A 191 1.82 -17.84 3.59
CA ILE A 191 1.24 -17.75 2.25
C ILE A 191 0.70 -19.15 1.88
N ALA A 192 -0.63 -19.26 1.75
CA ALA A 192 -1.30 -20.49 1.34
C ALA A 192 -1.30 -20.65 -0.17
N ALA A 193 -1.49 -19.55 -0.90
CA ALA A 193 -1.57 -19.54 -2.36
C ALA A 193 -1.19 -18.17 -2.94
N GLU A 194 -0.74 -18.18 -4.18
CA GLU A 194 -0.55 -16.97 -4.98
C GLU A 194 -1.33 -17.10 -6.28
N LEU A 195 -2.01 -16.03 -6.69
CA LEU A 195 -2.75 -15.95 -7.96
C LEU A 195 -2.26 -14.76 -8.78
N ALA A 196 -1.79 -15.02 -9.99
CA ALA A 196 -1.52 -13.97 -10.97
C ALA A 196 -2.84 -13.40 -11.50
N ILE A 197 -2.95 -12.09 -11.55
CA ILE A 197 -4.13 -11.39 -12.04
C ILE A 197 -3.86 -10.91 -13.46
N ALA A 198 -4.28 -11.73 -14.43
CA ALA A 198 -4.07 -11.50 -15.86
C ALA A 198 -5.07 -10.47 -16.43
N LEU A 199 -5.21 -9.34 -15.78
CA LEU A 199 -6.03 -8.22 -16.26
C LEU A 199 -5.11 -7.13 -16.82
N PRO A 200 -5.41 -6.60 -18.02
CA PRO A 200 -4.54 -5.62 -18.67
C PRO A 200 -4.54 -4.28 -17.95
N TYR A 201 -3.45 -3.54 -18.06
CA TYR A 201 -3.35 -2.14 -17.71
C TYR A 201 -3.52 -1.27 -18.98
N PRO A 202 -4.05 -0.03 -18.88
CA PRO A 202 -4.56 0.63 -17.68
C PRO A 202 -5.93 0.07 -17.25
N ARG A 203 -6.11 -0.15 -15.96
CA ARG A 203 -7.39 -0.61 -15.41
C ARG A 203 -8.28 0.59 -15.10
N ARG A 204 -9.44 0.64 -15.74
CA ARG A 204 -10.41 1.72 -15.58
C ARG A 204 -11.56 1.29 -14.66
N PRO A 205 -12.34 2.22 -14.09
CA PRO A 205 -13.49 1.90 -13.24
C PRO A 205 -14.47 0.89 -13.84
N ALA A 206 -14.70 0.94 -15.16
CA ALA A 206 -15.58 0.01 -15.88
C ALA A 206 -15.16 -1.46 -15.76
N LEU A 207 -13.86 -1.74 -15.54
CA LEU A 207 -13.35 -3.09 -15.36
C LEU A 207 -14.07 -3.84 -14.23
N ARG A 208 -14.52 -3.13 -13.18
CA ARG A 208 -15.18 -3.74 -12.01
C ARG A 208 -16.47 -4.48 -12.34
N THR A 209 -17.08 -4.21 -13.48
CA THR A 209 -18.32 -4.86 -13.95
C THR A 209 -18.07 -5.90 -15.04
N GLU A 210 -16.83 -6.07 -15.47
CA GLU A 210 -16.48 -7.06 -16.51
C GLU A 210 -16.43 -8.48 -15.95
N ALA A 211 -16.86 -9.45 -16.76
CA ALA A 211 -16.90 -10.87 -16.38
C ALA A 211 -15.53 -11.42 -15.99
N THR A 212 -14.47 -10.99 -16.67
CA THR A 212 -13.08 -11.37 -16.38
C THR A 212 -12.62 -10.93 -15.00
N TYR A 213 -12.96 -9.70 -14.59
CA TYR A 213 -12.66 -9.20 -13.26
C TYR A 213 -13.45 -9.96 -12.18
N VAL A 214 -14.75 -10.17 -12.39
CA VAL A 214 -15.61 -10.93 -11.47
C VAL A 214 -15.09 -12.35 -11.29
N GLU A 215 -14.63 -12.99 -12.36
CA GLU A 215 -14.05 -14.34 -12.30
C GLU A 215 -12.75 -14.37 -11.46
N HIS A 216 -11.85 -13.40 -11.62
CA HIS A 216 -10.67 -13.29 -10.75
C HIS A 216 -11.05 -13.06 -9.29
N CYS A 217 -12.06 -12.22 -9.02
CA CYS A 217 -12.57 -12.01 -7.65
C CYS A 217 -13.10 -13.32 -7.05
N ARG A 218 -13.82 -14.14 -7.85
CA ARG A 218 -14.31 -15.45 -7.42
C ARG A 218 -13.15 -16.39 -7.09
N GLN A 219 -12.15 -16.50 -7.97
CA GLN A 219 -10.96 -17.33 -7.74
C GLN A 219 -10.21 -16.94 -6.46
N VAL A 220 -9.97 -15.64 -6.25
CA VAL A 220 -9.30 -15.15 -5.04
C VAL A 220 -10.15 -15.43 -3.81
N SER A 221 -11.48 -15.28 -3.88
CA SER A 221 -12.40 -15.59 -2.77
C SER A 221 -12.38 -17.07 -2.42
N ASP A 222 -12.36 -17.95 -3.42
CA ASP A 222 -12.28 -19.40 -3.21
C ASP A 222 -10.94 -19.80 -2.54
N LEU A 223 -9.83 -19.18 -2.97
CA LEU A 223 -8.53 -19.40 -2.34
C LEU A 223 -8.51 -18.94 -0.89
N LEU A 224 -9.10 -17.76 -0.61
CA LEU A 224 -9.21 -17.24 0.75
C LEU A 224 -10.05 -18.17 1.64
N ALA A 225 -11.18 -18.67 1.15
CA ALA A 225 -12.04 -19.60 1.87
C ALA A 225 -11.30 -20.91 2.23
N ARG A 226 -10.53 -21.46 1.29
CA ARG A 226 -9.68 -22.65 1.52
C ARG A 226 -8.61 -22.37 2.58
N ALA A 227 -7.88 -21.26 2.44
CA ALA A 227 -6.84 -20.87 3.41
C ALA A 227 -7.41 -20.68 4.83
N MET A 228 -8.64 -20.16 4.95
CA MET A 228 -9.31 -20.03 6.24
C MET A 228 -9.70 -21.40 6.84
N ALA A 229 -10.14 -22.34 6.02
CA ALA A 229 -10.47 -23.69 6.47
C ALA A 229 -9.23 -24.48 6.94
N GLU A 230 -8.11 -24.35 6.24
CA GLU A 230 -6.83 -24.96 6.66
C GLU A 230 -6.37 -24.45 8.02
N GLY A 231 -6.48 -23.14 8.27
CA GLY A 231 -6.12 -22.55 9.56
C GLY A 231 -7.07 -22.89 10.72
N ALA A 232 -8.26 -23.37 10.44
CA ALA A 232 -9.20 -23.84 11.48
C ALA A 232 -8.94 -25.32 11.87
N ALA A 233 -8.22 -26.06 11.04
CA ALA A 233 -7.90 -27.47 11.25
C ALA A 233 -6.52 -27.71 11.91
N ALA A 234 -5.71 -26.66 12.06
CA ALA A 234 -4.37 -26.67 12.66
C ALA A 234 -4.38 -26.12 14.08
#